data_999f7124ff7b61f561c646ec019d97e8
#
_entry.id   999f7124ff7b61f561c646ec019d97e8
#
_cell.length_a   1.000
_cell.length_b   1.000
_cell.length_c   1.000
_cell.angle_alpha   90.00
_cell.angle_beta   90.00
_cell.angle_gamma   90.00
#
_symmetry.space_group_name_H-M   'P 1'
#
loop_
_entity.id
_entity.type
_entity.pdbx_description
1 polymer ?
#
loop_
_entity_poly.entity_id
_entity_poly.type
_entity_poly.pdbx_seq_one_letter_code
_entity_poly.pdbx_strand_id
1 'polypeptide(L)'
;MFLACSSYAQTKKDKIEEPQFPGGRKELLKYMEENMVHPEEMRRLGIEGEVVVEFFVERNGIISGVNVVKKLTKEFDEEAIRLVRNMPYWVPGKKNGVPVRYKMTMPINFKIKVQAEKYVDLSK
;
A
#
# COMPACT_ATOMS: atom_id res chain seq x y z
N MET A 1 7.50 -10.53 46.30
CA MET A 1 7.36 -10.33 45.77
C MET A 1 7.85 -10.10 44.48
N PHE A 2 8.72 -10.43 44.08
CA PHE A 2 9.19 -10.27 42.94
C PHE A 2 8.47 -10.91 41.96
N LEU A 3 7.63 -11.61 42.31
CA LEU A 3 6.77 -12.13 41.44
C LEU A 3 6.12 -11.14 40.65
N ALA A 4 5.89 -10.03 41.19
CA ALA A 4 5.23 -8.95 40.54
C ALA A 4 5.96 -8.55 39.26
N CYS A 5 7.25 -8.60 39.32
CA CYS A 5 8.02 -8.22 38.17
C CYS A 5 7.84 -9.17 37.03
N SER A 6 7.89 -10.44 37.32
CA SER A 6 7.81 -11.35 36.21
C SER A 6 6.42 -11.39 35.62
N SER A 7 5.39 -11.33 36.43
CA SER A 7 4.07 -11.32 35.84
C SER A 7 3.84 -10.03 35.12
N TYR A 8 4.39 -8.94 35.60
CA TYR A 8 4.26 -7.69 34.93
C TYR A 8 4.84 -7.75 33.54
N ALA A 9 6.02 -8.30 33.42
CA ALA A 9 6.65 -8.39 32.12
C ALA A 9 5.82 -9.21 31.15
N GLN A 10 5.16 -10.24 31.62
CA GLN A 10 4.39 -11.10 30.76
C GLN A 10 3.05 -10.53 30.36
N THR A 11 2.47 -9.71 31.21
CA THR A 11 1.15 -9.17 30.94
C THR A 11 1.22 -7.88 30.15
N LYS A 12 2.39 -7.26 30.08
CA LYS A 12 2.49 -6.02 29.40
C LYS A 12 2.80 -6.27 27.96
N LYS A 13 1.80 -6.36 27.17
CA LYS A 13 1.96 -6.44 25.74
C LYS A 13 1.71 -5.08 25.15
N ASP A 14 2.58 -4.69 24.24
CA ASP A 14 2.37 -3.45 23.51
C ASP A 14 1.17 -3.60 22.60
N LYS A 15 0.35 -2.58 22.58
CA LYS A 15 -0.77 -2.54 21.67
C LYS A 15 -0.30 -1.81 20.43
N ILE A 16 -0.17 -2.55 19.33
CA ILE A 16 0.30 -2.01 18.08
C ILE A 16 -0.89 -1.85 17.15
N GLU A 17 -1.06 -0.65 16.60
CA GLU A 17 -2.09 -0.38 15.61
C GLU A 17 -1.40 0.01 14.33
N GLU A 18 -1.71 -0.69 13.26
CA GLU A 18 -1.08 -0.40 11.96
C GLU A 18 -1.64 0.88 11.37
N PRO A 19 -0.85 1.56 10.54
CA PRO A 19 -1.36 2.72 9.82
C PRO A 19 -2.51 2.32 8.92
N GLN A 20 -3.38 3.28 8.66
CA GLN A 20 -4.50 3.04 7.77
C GLN A 20 -4.63 4.15 6.75
N PHE A 21 -4.97 3.77 5.53
CA PHE A 21 -5.31 4.72 4.50
C PHE A 21 -6.57 5.48 4.97
N PRO A 22 -6.71 6.77 4.68
CA PRO A 22 -7.90 7.52 5.09
C PRO A 22 -9.16 6.82 4.57
N GLY A 23 -10.07 6.49 5.48
CA GLY A 23 -11.27 5.75 5.12
C GLY A 23 -11.10 4.26 5.13
N GLY A 24 -9.89 3.76 5.40
CA GLY A 24 -9.63 2.33 5.55
C GLY A 24 -9.35 1.61 4.25
N ARG A 25 -9.35 0.28 4.34
CA ARG A 25 -8.99 -0.56 3.21
C ARG A 25 -9.86 -0.33 1.98
N LYS A 26 -11.13 -0.11 2.18
CA LYS A 26 -12.05 0.10 1.06
C LYS A 26 -11.63 1.32 0.24
N GLU A 27 -11.28 2.41 0.93
CA GLU A 27 -10.86 3.63 0.25
C GLU A 27 -9.50 3.46 -0.40
N LEU A 28 -8.63 2.66 0.20
CA LEU A 28 -7.35 2.36 -0.41
C LEU A 28 -7.53 1.63 -1.73
N LEU A 29 -8.40 0.63 -1.74
CA LEU A 29 -8.66 -0.12 -2.97
C LEU A 29 -9.27 0.78 -4.04
N LYS A 30 -10.14 1.69 -3.63
CA LYS A 30 -10.74 2.64 -4.55
C LYS A 30 -9.68 3.58 -5.12
N TYR A 31 -8.79 4.07 -4.26
CA TYR A 31 -7.70 4.93 -4.70
C TYR A 31 -6.84 4.22 -5.74
N MET A 32 -6.47 2.98 -5.47
CA MET A 32 -5.65 2.21 -6.38
C MET A 32 -6.36 2.03 -7.72
N GLU A 33 -7.64 1.69 -7.67
CA GLU A 33 -8.39 1.48 -8.89
C GLU A 33 -8.53 2.75 -9.73
N GLU A 34 -8.73 3.87 -9.08
CA GLU A 34 -8.94 5.13 -9.79
C GLU A 34 -7.66 5.76 -10.31
N ASN A 35 -6.54 5.48 -9.65
CA ASN A 35 -5.29 6.17 -9.97
C ASN A 35 -4.22 5.32 -10.64
N MET A 36 -4.38 4.00 -10.61
CA MET A 36 -3.39 3.13 -11.21
C MET A 36 -3.44 3.22 -12.73
N VAL A 37 -2.28 3.45 -13.33
CA VAL A 37 -2.17 3.49 -14.77
C VAL A 37 -1.31 2.32 -15.21
N HIS A 38 -1.86 1.46 -16.04
CA HIS A 38 -1.07 0.38 -16.60
C HIS A 38 -0.18 1.00 -17.68
N PRO A 39 1.15 0.93 -17.56
CA PRO A 39 2.02 1.54 -18.57
C PRO A 39 1.63 1.07 -19.96
N GLU A 40 1.50 2.00 -20.89
CA GLU A 40 0.98 1.72 -22.22
C GLU A 40 1.76 0.62 -22.93
N GLU A 41 3.07 0.68 -22.87
CA GLU A 41 3.91 -0.32 -23.50
C GLU A 41 3.64 -1.71 -22.94
N MET A 42 3.52 -1.79 -21.62
CA MET A 42 3.28 -3.06 -20.94
C MET A 42 1.89 -3.59 -21.28
N ARG A 43 0.92 -2.68 -21.37
CA ARG A 43 -0.44 -3.06 -21.71
C ARG A 43 -0.49 -3.60 -23.15
N ARG A 44 0.21 -2.93 -24.04
CA ARG A 44 0.25 -3.33 -25.44
C ARG A 44 0.88 -4.72 -25.60
N LEU A 45 1.89 -5.01 -24.77
CA LEU A 45 2.57 -6.30 -24.82
C LEU A 45 1.88 -7.37 -23.99
N GLY A 46 0.81 -7.02 -23.30
CA GLY A 46 0.08 -7.98 -22.46
C GLY A 46 0.80 -8.38 -21.19
N ILE A 47 1.72 -7.54 -20.71
CA ILE A 47 2.51 -7.86 -19.53
C ILE A 47 1.79 -7.43 -18.26
N GLU A 48 1.67 -8.35 -17.33
CA GLU A 48 1.05 -8.11 -16.02
C GLU A 48 1.97 -8.63 -14.94
N GLY A 49 1.76 -8.20 -13.73
CA GLY A 49 2.55 -8.73 -12.62
C GLY A 49 2.42 -7.90 -11.39
N GLU A 50 3.25 -8.23 -10.40
CA GLU A 50 3.19 -7.64 -9.09
C GLU A 50 4.49 -6.92 -8.76
N VAL A 51 4.36 -5.72 -8.21
CA VAL A 51 5.48 -4.97 -7.63
C VAL A 51 5.21 -4.88 -6.15
N VAL A 52 6.22 -5.13 -5.33
CA VAL A 52 6.06 -4.94 -3.88
C VAL A 52 6.83 -3.70 -3.48
N VAL A 53 6.13 -2.78 -2.83
CA VAL A 53 6.70 -1.49 -2.41
C VAL A 53 6.72 -1.43 -0.89
N GLU A 54 7.81 -0.91 -0.35
CA GLU A 54 7.83 -0.61 1.08
C GLU A 54 7.92 0.90 1.23
N PHE A 55 7.37 1.40 2.32
CA PHE A 55 7.40 2.82 2.63
C PHE A 55 7.15 3.01 4.12
N PHE A 56 7.42 4.19 4.61
CA PHE A 56 7.14 4.52 6.00
C PHE A 56 5.94 5.44 6.07
N VAL A 57 5.10 5.23 7.07
CA VAL A 57 4.08 6.19 7.43
C VAL A 57 4.62 6.88 8.67
N GLU A 58 4.90 8.17 8.54
CA GLU A 58 5.49 8.93 9.64
C GLU A 58 4.45 9.22 10.71
N ARG A 59 4.89 9.74 11.83
CA ARG A 59 4.00 10.04 12.96
C ARG A 59 2.86 10.98 12.59
N ASN A 60 3.08 11.82 11.58
CA ASN A 60 2.05 12.74 11.12
C ASN A 60 1.29 12.24 9.90
N GLY A 61 1.51 11.00 9.51
CA GLY A 61 0.80 10.39 8.39
C GLY A 61 1.44 10.60 7.04
N ILE A 62 2.55 11.32 6.98
CA ILE A 62 3.24 11.53 5.72
C ILE A 62 3.93 10.25 5.29
N ILE A 63 3.86 9.93 4.01
CA ILE A 63 4.56 8.79 3.46
C ILE A 63 5.97 9.19 3.07
N SER A 64 6.95 8.37 3.44
CA SER A 64 8.35 8.63 3.11
C SER A 64 9.06 7.33 2.81
N GLY A 65 10.28 7.44 2.28
CA GLY A 65 11.14 6.29 2.05
C GLY A 65 10.56 5.24 1.13
N VAL A 66 9.85 5.68 0.09
CA VAL A 66 9.21 4.75 -0.84
C VAL A 66 10.27 4.01 -1.64
N ASN A 67 10.22 2.70 -1.62
CA ASN A 67 11.21 1.86 -2.25
C ASN A 67 10.59 0.57 -2.77
N VAL A 68 11.02 0.12 -3.94
CA VAL A 68 10.54 -1.14 -4.51
C VAL A 68 11.42 -2.26 -4.00
N VAL A 69 10.81 -3.25 -3.34
CA VAL A 69 11.54 -4.39 -2.82
C VAL A 69 11.39 -5.64 -3.68
N LYS A 70 10.32 -5.72 -4.46
CA LYS A 70 10.18 -6.77 -5.45
C LYS A 70 9.90 -6.09 -6.79
N LYS A 71 10.86 -6.13 -7.66
CA LYS A 71 10.79 -5.43 -8.95
C LYS A 71 10.11 -6.26 -10.00
N LEU A 72 9.52 -5.59 -10.98
CA LEU A 72 8.92 -6.25 -12.13
C LEU A 72 9.58 -5.72 -13.40
N THR A 73 9.16 -4.57 -13.89
CA THR A 73 9.86 -3.88 -14.96
C THR A 73 10.06 -2.45 -14.52
N LYS A 74 10.94 -1.74 -15.20
CA LYS A 74 11.19 -0.35 -14.86
C LYS A 74 9.90 0.46 -14.89
N GLU A 75 9.08 0.23 -15.92
CA GLU A 75 7.85 0.97 -16.09
C GLU A 75 6.86 0.71 -14.95
N PHE A 76 6.69 -0.55 -14.58
CA PHE A 76 5.81 -0.90 -13.48
C PHE A 76 6.35 -0.39 -12.16
N ASP A 77 7.67 -0.50 -11.96
CA ASP A 77 8.29 -0.05 -10.71
C ASP A 77 8.09 1.45 -10.52
N GLU A 78 8.26 2.22 -11.59
CA GLU A 78 8.07 3.67 -11.54
C GLU A 78 6.61 4.03 -11.26
N GLU A 79 5.68 3.31 -11.87
CA GLU A 79 4.27 3.55 -11.63
C GLU A 79 3.89 3.23 -10.20
N ALA A 80 4.42 2.14 -9.66
CA ALA A 80 4.14 1.77 -8.28
C ALA A 80 4.62 2.85 -7.32
N ILE A 81 5.81 3.38 -7.56
CA ILE A 81 6.35 4.45 -6.72
C ILE A 81 5.47 5.69 -6.84
N ARG A 82 5.05 6.03 -8.06
CA ARG A 82 4.20 7.20 -8.27
C ARG A 82 2.88 7.06 -7.51
N LEU A 83 2.27 5.88 -7.57
CA LEU A 83 1.02 5.64 -6.88
C LEU A 83 1.15 5.87 -5.38
N VAL A 84 2.20 5.31 -4.79
CA VAL A 84 2.37 5.41 -3.35
C VAL A 84 2.72 6.83 -2.94
N ARG A 85 3.58 7.50 -3.69
CA ARG A 85 3.97 8.87 -3.36
C ARG A 85 2.83 9.87 -3.44
N ASN A 86 1.86 9.59 -4.29
CA ASN A 86 0.73 10.52 -4.46
C ASN A 86 -0.44 10.24 -3.53
N MET A 87 -0.30 9.31 -2.62
CA MET A 87 -1.35 9.01 -1.66
C MET A 87 -1.54 10.16 -0.68
N PRO A 88 -2.77 10.36 -0.18
CA PRO A 88 -3.00 11.36 0.84
C PRO A 88 -2.33 10.92 2.16
N TYR A 89 -2.35 11.77 3.16
CA TYR A 89 -1.80 11.43 4.46
C TYR A 89 -2.56 10.23 5.02
N TRP A 90 -1.82 9.31 5.60
CA TRP A 90 -2.40 8.15 6.24
C TRP A 90 -2.69 8.44 7.70
N VAL A 91 -3.56 7.64 8.30
CA VAL A 91 -3.71 7.63 9.75
C VAL A 91 -2.47 6.90 10.27
N PRO A 92 -1.65 7.54 11.09
CA PRO A 92 -0.39 6.93 11.51
C PRO A 92 -0.61 5.71 12.40
N GLY A 93 0.36 4.81 12.37
CA GLY A 93 0.36 3.68 13.28
C GLY A 93 0.59 4.16 14.70
N LYS A 94 0.20 3.35 15.65
CA LYS A 94 0.33 3.71 17.06
C LYS A 94 0.89 2.56 17.86
N LYS A 95 1.64 2.91 18.88
CA LYS A 95 2.11 1.95 19.86
C LYS A 95 1.62 2.45 21.21
N ASN A 96 0.74 1.69 21.83
CA ASN A 96 0.12 2.07 23.11
C ASN A 96 -0.53 3.45 23.02
N GLY A 97 -1.22 3.71 21.91
CA GLY A 97 -1.95 4.95 21.71
C GLY A 97 -1.11 6.13 21.25
N VAL A 98 0.19 5.95 21.11
CA VAL A 98 1.09 7.03 20.71
C VAL A 98 1.50 6.84 19.25
N PRO A 99 1.35 7.85 18.41
CA PRO A 99 1.75 7.72 16.99
C PRO A 99 3.23 7.38 16.86
N VAL A 100 3.54 6.45 15.99
CA VAL A 100 4.92 6.04 15.74
C VAL A 100 5.16 5.97 14.24
N ARG A 101 6.42 6.04 13.87
CA ARG A 101 6.83 5.81 12.49
C ARG A 101 6.69 4.31 12.23
N TYR A 102 6.08 3.95 11.13
CA TYR A 102 5.74 2.56 10.89
C TYR A 102 6.09 2.18 9.45
N LYS A 103 6.76 1.05 9.30
CA LYS A 103 7.14 0.58 7.97
C LYS A 103 6.04 -0.30 7.41
N MET A 104 5.59 0.04 6.21
CA MET A 104 4.57 -0.73 5.51
C MET A 104 5.16 -1.40 4.29
N THR A 105 4.59 -2.53 3.95
CA THR A 105 4.94 -3.23 2.71
C THR A 105 3.64 -3.54 2.00
N MET A 106 3.57 -3.20 0.74
CA MET A 106 2.33 -3.32 -0.01
C MET A 106 2.59 -3.92 -1.38
N PRO A 107 1.90 -5.04 -1.71
CA PRO A 107 1.96 -5.56 -3.07
C PRO A 107 1.00 -4.78 -3.96
N ILE A 108 1.44 -4.47 -5.16
CA ILE A 108 0.62 -3.77 -6.14
C ILE A 108 0.53 -4.67 -7.36
N ASN A 109 -0.67 -5.11 -7.66
CA ASN A 109 -0.90 -5.99 -8.79
C ASN A 109 -1.34 -5.20 -9.99
N PHE A 110 -0.54 -5.29 -11.05
CA PHE A 110 -0.87 -4.63 -12.31
C PHE A 110 -1.53 -5.66 -13.21
N LYS A 111 -2.82 -5.53 -13.37
CA LYS A 111 -3.58 -6.39 -14.26
C LYS A 111 -4.29 -5.55 -15.29
N ILE A 112 -4.30 -6.04 -16.51
CA ILE A 112 -4.98 -5.36 -17.58
C ILE A 112 -6.47 -5.56 -17.38
N LYS A 113 -7.19 -4.43 -17.25
CA LYS A 113 -8.62 -4.50 -17.07
C LYS A 113 -9.30 -4.44 -18.40
N VAL A 114 -10.22 -5.37 -18.59
CA VAL A 114 -11.05 -5.39 -19.76
C VAL A 114 -12.34 -4.67 -19.38
N GLN A 115 -12.58 -3.55 -20.04
CA GLN A 115 -13.78 -2.79 -19.77
C GLN A 115 -14.84 -3.15 -20.79
N ALA A 116 -16.01 -3.50 -20.31
CA ALA A 116 -17.08 -3.94 -21.20
C ALA A 116 -17.42 -2.92 -22.29
N GLU A 117 -17.39 -1.66 -21.94
CA GLU A 117 -17.72 -0.63 -22.93
C GLU A 117 -16.68 -0.51 -24.03
N LYS A 118 -15.52 -1.12 -23.88
CA LYS A 118 -14.54 -1.12 -24.95
C LYS A 118 -14.75 -2.28 -25.92
N TYR A 119 -15.63 -3.19 -25.56
CA TYR A 119 -15.94 -4.28 -26.44
C TYR A 119 -17.22 -3.95 -27.16
N VAL A 120 -17.09 -3.15 -28.18
CA VAL A 120 -18.26 -2.81 -28.96
C VAL A 120 -18.64 -4.01 -29.79
N ASP A 121 -19.92 -4.32 -29.77
CA ASP A 121 -20.41 -5.45 -30.55
C ASP A 121 -20.45 -5.00 -32.00
N LEU A 122 -19.49 -5.48 -32.75
CA LEU A 122 -19.36 -5.07 -34.13
C LEU A 122 -20.36 -5.76 -35.04
N SER A 123 -21.14 -6.66 -34.49
CA SER A 123 -22.15 -7.33 -35.30
C SER A 123 -23.39 -6.46 -35.48
N LYS A 124 -23.48 -5.36 -34.80
CA LYS A 124 -24.62 -4.46 -34.92
C LYS A 124 -24.48 -3.49 -36.06
#